data_ed43754c6330a23396133d40f05886fa
#
_entry.id   ed43754c6330a23396133d40f05886fa
#
_cell.length_a   1.000
_cell.length_b   1.000
_cell.length_c   1.000
_cell.angle_alpha   90.00
_cell.angle_beta   90.00
_cell.angle_gamma   90.00
#
_symmetry.space_group_name_H-M   'P 1'
#
loop_
_entity.id
_entity.type
_entity.pdbx_description
1 polymer ?
#
loop_
_entity_poly.entity_id
_entity_poly.type
_entity_poly.pdbx_seq_one_letter_code
_entity_poly.pdbx_strand_id
1 'polypeptide(L)'
;MITKTLDENTISLMPEDSDDLLTIRRILKIDDKIIGETTRVIKQDKEYARPDKGERVHVRLAIKVEKISLDNVLDRIRVGGTILESNNESVPHGTHHSFTIKIDEGFNLVKKKWSGVEKKLAKSKGKKTKFILIAIDTGDCGIGRLKGTHLHLLPNMYSGSSGKRYKSSFKIEKFFDDVIGAISSVVEKDNLVIVFGPGETKKKFYNYVSX
;
A
#
# COMPACT_ATOMS: atom_id res chain seq x y z
N MET A 1 -3.97 9.71 -4.19
CA MET A 1 -4.42 9.14 -5.50
C MET A 1 -4.51 10.24 -6.55
N ILE A 2 -3.97 10.01 -7.72
CA ILE A 2 -4.06 10.94 -8.85
C ILE A 2 -5.25 10.51 -9.71
N THR A 3 -6.16 11.45 -10.00
CA THR A 3 -7.38 11.15 -10.74
C THR A 3 -7.61 12.17 -11.85
N LYS A 4 -8.20 11.71 -12.93
CA LYS A 4 -8.62 12.58 -14.03
C LYS A 4 -9.94 12.04 -14.60
N THR A 5 -10.95 12.89 -14.64
CA THR A 5 -12.22 12.54 -15.28
C THR A 5 -12.06 12.67 -16.80
N LEU A 6 -12.22 11.58 -17.53
CA LEU A 6 -12.09 11.57 -18.99
C LEU A 6 -13.44 11.82 -19.67
N ASP A 7 -14.50 11.22 -19.14
CA ASP A 7 -15.88 11.45 -19.60
C ASP A 7 -16.86 11.10 -18.46
N GLU A 8 -18.15 11.10 -18.72
CA GLU A 8 -19.17 10.84 -17.69
C GLU A 8 -19.10 9.43 -17.09
N ASN A 9 -18.52 8.48 -17.80
CA ASN A 9 -18.43 7.07 -17.40
C ASN A 9 -17.01 6.65 -17.01
N THR A 10 -15.99 7.44 -17.36
CA THR A 10 -14.57 7.04 -17.25
C THR A 10 -13.77 7.98 -16.36
N ILE A 11 -13.15 7.43 -15.34
CA ILE A 11 -12.17 8.15 -14.50
C ILE A 11 -10.85 7.39 -14.55
N SER A 12 -9.77 8.11 -14.87
CA SER A 12 -8.41 7.60 -14.79
C SER A 12 -7.94 7.68 -13.33
N LEU A 13 -7.40 6.59 -12.82
CA LEU A 13 -6.96 6.45 -11.43
C LEU A 13 -5.51 5.97 -11.39
N MET A 14 -4.71 6.58 -10.51
CA MET A 14 -3.35 6.10 -10.22
C MET A 14 -3.14 6.13 -8.72
N PRO A 15 -3.08 4.96 -8.05
CA PRO A 15 -2.86 4.93 -6.61
C PRO A 15 -1.43 5.36 -6.27
N GLU A 16 -1.26 6.13 -5.21
CA GLU A 16 0.04 6.60 -4.73
C GLU A 16 0.53 5.80 -3.53
N ASP A 17 -0.36 5.11 -2.84
CA ASP A 17 -0.05 4.35 -1.61
C ASP A 17 -1.11 3.28 -1.34
N SER A 18 -0.93 2.56 -0.24
CA SER A 18 -1.83 1.47 0.17
C SER A 18 -3.25 1.94 0.48
N ASP A 19 -3.41 3.16 1.01
CA ASP A 19 -4.75 3.70 1.30
C ASP A 19 -5.53 3.96 0.02
N ASP A 20 -4.83 4.38 -1.02
CA ASP A 20 -5.46 4.57 -2.33
C ASP A 20 -5.94 3.24 -2.91
N LEU A 21 -5.17 2.16 -2.71
CA LEU A 21 -5.59 0.82 -3.11
C LEU A 21 -6.87 0.40 -2.37
N LEU A 22 -6.96 0.67 -1.06
CA LEU A 22 -8.19 0.40 -0.29
C LEU A 22 -9.37 1.20 -0.84
N THR A 23 -9.15 2.46 -1.19
CA THR A 23 -10.18 3.31 -1.78
C THR A 23 -10.64 2.75 -3.14
N ILE A 24 -9.70 2.35 -3.99
CA ILE A 24 -10.01 1.72 -5.29
C ILE A 24 -10.81 0.44 -5.07
N ARG A 25 -10.44 -0.38 -4.07
CA ARG A 25 -11.15 -1.61 -3.74
C ARG A 25 -12.62 -1.35 -3.37
N ARG A 26 -12.91 -0.21 -2.72
CA ARG A 26 -14.29 0.20 -2.38
C ARG A 26 -15.08 0.66 -3.60
N ILE A 27 -14.41 1.32 -4.55
CA ILE A 27 -15.05 1.88 -5.76
C ILE A 27 -15.31 0.78 -6.80
N LEU A 28 -14.36 -0.13 -6.95
CA LEU A 28 -14.37 -1.17 -7.99
C LEU A 28 -15.48 -2.19 -7.72
N LYS A 29 -16.29 -2.47 -8.73
CA LYS A 29 -17.42 -3.41 -8.64
C LYS A 29 -17.37 -4.43 -9.76
N ILE A 30 -18.03 -5.57 -9.51
CA ILE A 30 -18.27 -6.57 -10.56
C ILE A 30 -19.06 -5.90 -11.70
N ASP A 31 -18.76 -6.29 -12.92
CA ASP A 31 -19.31 -5.75 -14.16
C ASP A 31 -18.79 -4.35 -14.57
N ASP A 32 -17.93 -3.74 -13.78
CA ASP A 32 -17.17 -2.56 -14.25
C ASP A 32 -16.22 -2.96 -15.38
N LYS A 33 -15.71 -1.99 -16.09
CA LYS A 33 -14.68 -2.20 -17.12
C LYS A 33 -13.38 -1.50 -16.70
N ILE A 34 -12.27 -2.23 -16.78
CA ILE A 34 -10.92 -1.68 -16.55
C ILE A 34 -10.18 -1.65 -17.88
N ILE A 35 -9.55 -0.52 -18.18
CA ILE A 35 -8.67 -0.36 -19.34
C ILE A 35 -7.28 -0.01 -18.84
N GLY A 36 -6.26 -0.78 -19.22
CA GLY A 36 -4.90 -0.48 -18.80
C GLY A 36 -3.86 -1.33 -19.50
N GLU A 37 -2.62 -0.98 -19.22
CA GLU A 37 -1.46 -1.69 -19.73
C GLU A 37 -1.18 -2.91 -18.85
N THR A 38 -0.86 -4.02 -19.49
CA THR A 38 -0.57 -5.27 -18.79
C THR A 38 0.37 -6.11 -19.64
N THR A 39 0.79 -7.26 -19.13
CA THR A 39 1.57 -8.23 -19.90
C THR A 39 0.76 -9.51 -20.05
N ARG A 40 0.86 -10.11 -21.22
CA ARG A 40 0.18 -11.38 -21.52
C ARG A 40 1.12 -12.31 -22.28
N VAL A 41 1.03 -13.58 -21.96
CA VAL A 41 1.76 -14.61 -22.69
C VAL A 41 0.92 -15.03 -23.90
N ILE A 42 1.45 -14.84 -25.09
CA ILE A 42 0.80 -15.26 -26.34
C ILE A 42 1.54 -16.53 -26.79
N LYS A 43 0.79 -17.61 -26.92
CA LYS A 43 1.29 -18.88 -27.48
C LYS A 43 0.98 -18.91 -28.96
N GLN A 44 1.99 -19.16 -29.77
CA GLN A 44 1.77 -19.40 -31.19
C GLN A 44 1.42 -20.88 -31.36
N ASP A 45 0.26 -21.17 -31.89
CA ASP A 45 -0.11 -22.54 -32.27
C ASP A 45 0.65 -22.95 -33.53
N LYS A 46 1.82 -23.52 -33.30
CA LYS A 46 2.58 -24.16 -34.37
C LYS A 46 2.21 -25.64 -34.38
N GLU A 47 1.65 -26.11 -35.47
CA GLU A 47 1.09 -27.45 -35.62
C GLU A 47 2.12 -28.61 -35.41
N TYR A 48 3.43 -28.33 -35.38
CA TYR A 48 4.47 -29.35 -35.34
C TYR A 48 5.71 -28.99 -34.51
N ALA A 49 5.57 -28.20 -33.43
CA ALA A 49 6.72 -27.82 -32.62
C ALA A 49 6.53 -28.19 -31.14
N ARG A 50 7.63 -28.39 -30.42
CA ARG A 50 7.62 -28.53 -28.94
C ARG A 50 6.83 -27.38 -28.32
N PRO A 51 6.15 -27.62 -27.18
CA PRO A 51 5.39 -26.58 -26.53
C PRO A 51 6.23 -25.31 -26.33
N ASP A 52 5.88 -24.27 -27.04
CA ASP A 52 6.55 -22.99 -26.94
C ASP A 52 6.20 -22.36 -25.59
N LYS A 53 7.19 -21.79 -24.94
CA LYS A 53 6.98 -21.06 -23.66
C LYS A 53 6.09 -19.84 -23.84
N GLY A 54 5.81 -19.47 -25.08
CA GLY A 54 5.04 -18.27 -25.40
C GLY A 54 5.83 -16.99 -25.19
N GLU A 55 5.52 -16.01 -25.97
CA GLU A 55 6.13 -14.68 -25.85
C GLU A 55 5.32 -13.80 -24.90
N ARG A 56 6.01 -13.14 -23.95
CA ARG A 56 5.37 -12.18 -23.07
C ARG A 56 5.36 -10.82 -23.75
N VAL A 57 4.17 -10.35 -24.07
CA VAL A 57 3.99 -9.07 -24.76
C VAL A 57 3.28 -8.05 -23.87
N HIS A 58 3.62 -6.79 -24.05
CA HIS A 58 2.90 -5.68 -23.43
C HIS A 58 1.67 -5.36 -24.28
N VAL A 59 0.52 -5.31 -23.64
CA VAL A 59 -0.76 -5.08 -24.33
C VAL A 59 -1.60 -4.11 -23.51
N ARG A 60 -2.43 -3.35 -24.22
CA ARG A 60 -3.48 -2.55 -23.59
C ARG A 60 -4.78 -3.31 -23.73
N LEU A 61 -5.41 -3.62 -22.61
CA LEU A 61 -6.64 -4.42 -22.58
C LEU A 61 -7.77 -3.65 -21.94
N ALA A 62 -8.98 -3.92 -22.39
CA ALA A 62 -10.21 -3.62 -21.66
C ALA A 62 -10.78 -4.95 -21.16
N ILE A 63 -10.98 -5.07 -19.86
CA ILE A 63 -11.56 -6.28 -19.24
C ILE A 63 -12.84 -5.94 -18.49
N LYS A 64 -13.80 -6.85 -18.55
CA LYS A 64 -15.01 -6.80 -17.70
C LYS A 64 -14.67 -7.45 -16.37
N VAL A 65 -14.86 -6.73 -15.27
CA VAL A 65 -14.50 -7.19 -13.92
C VAL A 65 -15.44 -8.32 -13.47
N GLU A 66 -14.86 -9.45 -13.11
CA GLU A 66 -15.58 -10.63 -12.61
C GLU A 66 -15.13 -11.05 -11.21
N LYS A 67 -13.88 -10.76 -10.85
CA LYS A 67 -13.33 -11.13 -9.55
C LYS A 67 -12.35 -10.03 -9.09
N ILE A 68 -12.42 -9.72 -7.80
CA ILE A 68 -11.56 -8.67 -7.19
C ILE A 68 -10.95 -9.26 -5.93
N SER A 69 -9.62 -9.17 -5.78
CA SER A 69 -8.93 -9.55 -4.54
C SER A 69 -7.84 -8.55 -4.20
N LEU A 70 -7.79 -8.13 -2.95
CA LEU A 70 -6.77 -7.24 -2.42
C LEU A 70 -5.68 -8.08 -1.75
N ASP A 71 -4.45 -7.91 -2.21
CA ASP A 71 -3.26 -8.52 -1.62
C ASP A 71 -2.56 -7.45 -0.76
N ASN A 72 -2.78 -7.50 0.54
CA ASN A 72 -2.22 -6.53 1.48
C ASN A 72 -0.70 -6.70 1.67
N VAL A 73 -0.17 -7.89 1.40
CA VAL A 73 1.26 -8.15 1.57
C VAL A 73 2.06 -7.52 0.43
N LEU A 74 1.55 -7.64 -0.79
CA LEU A 74 2.23 -7.13 -1.98
C LEU A 74 1.69 -5.78 -2.45
N ASP A 75 0.80 -5.16 -1.68
CA ASP A 75 0.18 -3.85 -1.97
C ASP A 75 -0.31 -3.77 -3.42
N ARG A 76 -1.27 -4.66 -3.75
CA ARG A 76 -1.84 -4.70 -5.09
C ARG A 76 -3.27 -5.25 -5.07
N ILE A 77 -4.04 -4.88 -6.08
CA ILE A 77 -5.37 -5.47 -6.32
C ILE A 77 -5.29 -6.33 -7.57
N ARG A 78 -5.71 -7.57 -7.47
CA ARG A 78 -5.87 -8.44 -8.63
C ARG A 78 -7.32 -8.40 -9.10
N VAL A 79 -7.50 -8.15 -10.38
CA VAL A 79 -8.83 -8.10 -11.00
C VAL A 79 -8.86 -9.13 -12.12
N GLY A 80 -9.69 -10.15 -11.93
CA GLY A 80 -9.92 -11.18 -12.96
C GLY A 80 -11.14 -10.80 -13.78
N GLY A 81 -11.06 -11.05 -15.07
CA GLY A 81 -12.20 -10.77 -15.92
C GLY A 81 -12.03 -11.23 -17.36
N THR A 82 -13.02 -10.95 -18.15
CA THR A 82 -13.09 -11.30 -19.57
C THR A 82 -12.58 -10.15 -20.41
N ILE A 83 -11.70 -10.43 -21.37
CA ILE A 83 -11.16 -9.44 -22.30
C ILE A 83 -12.28 -9.00 -23.26
N LEU A 84 -12.56 -7.70 -23.28
CA LEU A 84 -13.52 -7.07 -24.18
C LEU A 84 -12.84 -6.49 -25.42
N GLU A 85 -11.67 -5.87 -25.23
CA GLU A 85 -10.92 -5.19 -26.29
C GLU A 85 -9.43 -5.34 -26.03
N SER A 86 -8.64 -5.31 -27.11
CA SER A 86 -7.18 -5.34 -27.04
C SER A 86 -6.60 -4.53 -28.19
N ASN A 87 -5.44 -3.91 -27.95
CA ASN A 87 -4.66 -3.26 -29.03
C ASN A 87 -3.79 -4.26 -29.79
N ASN A 88 -3.84 -5.52 -29.46
CA ASN A 88 -3.06 -6.60 -30.11
C ASN A 88 -4.03 -7.64 -30.67
N GLU A 89 -4.01 -7.82 -31.98
CA GLU A 89 -4.92 -8.75 -32.69
C GLU A 89 -4.72 -10.23 -32.28
N SER A 90 -3.56 -10.57 -31.76
CA SER A 90 -3.25 -11.93 -31.30
C SER A 90 -3.90 -12.26 -29.95
N VAL A 91 -4.56 -11.30 -29.30
CA VAL A 91 -5.25 -11.53 -28.03
C VAL A 91 -6.73 -11.78 -28.31
N PRO A 92 -7.24 -12.99 -28.10
CA PRO A 92 -8.65 -13.29 -28.39
C PRO A 92 -9.58 -12.57 -27.40
N HIS A 93 -10.62 -11.95 -27.94
CA HIS A 93 -11.71 -11.40 -27.13
C HIS A 93 -12.47 -12.56 -26.47
N GLY A 94 -13.04 -12.31 -25.30
CA GLY A 94 -13.80 -13.32 -24.55
C GLY A 94 -12.95 -14.25 -23.71
N THR A 95 -11.62 -14.20 -23.81
CA THR A 95 -10.74 -15.00 -22.96
C THR A 95 -10.50 -14.30 -21.61
N HIS A 96 -10.12 -15.08 -20.62
CA HIS A 96 -9.88 -14.58 -19.26
C HIS A 96 -8.50 -13.93 -19.14
N HIS A 97 -8.41 -12.86 -18.37
CA HIS A 97 -7.15 -12.20 -18.01
C HIS A 97 -7.20 -11.73 -16.56
N SER A 98 -6.05 -11.78 -15.89
CA SER A 98 -5.89 -11.23 -14.56
C SER A 98 -5.08 -9.92 -14.66
N PHE A 99 -5.74 -8.80 -14.38
CA PHE A 99 -5.13 -7.47 -14.38
C PHE A 99 -4.72 -7.12 -12.95
N THR A 100 -3.53 -6.54 -12.79
CA THR A 100 -3.02 -6.15 -11.47
C THR A 100 -2.97 -4.62 -11.37
N ILE A 101 -3.63 -4.07 -10.36
CA ILE A 101 -3.57 -2.64 -10.02
C ILE A 101 -2.48 -2.48 -8.97
N LYS A 102 -1.48 -1.64 -9.27
CA LYS A 102 -0.31 -1.41 -8.40
C LYS A 102 -0.13 0.08 -8.11
N ILE A 103 0.58 0.36 -7.03
CA ILE A 103 1.00 1.73 -6.68
C ILE A 103 1.83 2.31 -7.83
N ASP A 104 1.57 3.58 -8.15
CA ASP A 104 2.23 4.36 -9.20
C ASP A 104 1.94 3.88 -10.64
N GLU A 105 0.97 2.98 -10.82
CA GLU A 105 0.53 2.55 -12.15
C GLU A 105 -0.92 2.99 -12.38
N GLY A 106 -1.15 3.69 -13.47
CA GLY A 106 -2.47 4.22 -13.82
C GLY A 106 -3.32 3.25 -14.63
N PHE A 107 -4.62 3.36 -14.50
CA PHE A 107 -5.60 2.63 -15.29
C PHE A 107 -6.87 3.46 -15.41
N ASN A 108 -7.73 3.11 -16.36
CA ASN A 108 -9.03 3.74 -16.50
C ASN A 108 -10.12 2.81 -15.97
N LEU A 109 -10.97 3.36 -15.12
CA LEU A 109 -12.14 2.66 -14.60
C LEU A 109 -13.39 3.22 -15.27
N VAL A 110 -14.13 2.34 -15.94
CA VAL A 110 -15.35 2.69 -16.66
C VAL A 110 -16.54 2.06 -15.94
N LYS A 111 -17.53 2.87 -15.61
CA LYS A 111 -18.78 2.43 -14.99
C LYS A 111 -19.97 2.86 -15.84
N LYS A 112 -21.04 2.07 -15.83
CA LYS A 112 -22.30 2.47 -16.45
C LYS A 112 -22.79 3.80 -15.88
N LYS A 113 -22.64 3.94 -14.54
CA LYS A 113 -22.99 5.17 -13.83
C LYS A 113 -22.12 5.28 -12.56
N TRP A 114 -21.47 6.40 -12.41
CA TRP A 114 -20.72 6.73 -11.19
C TRP A 114 -21.67 7.37 -10.19
N SER A 115 -21.77 6.79 -9.00
CA SER A 115 -22.54 7.42 -7.90
C SER A 115 -21.77 8.64 -7.36
N GLY A 116 -22.48 9.54 -6.71
CA GLY A 116 -21.86 10.70 -6.04
C GLY A 116 -20.83 10.31 -5.01
N VAL A 117 -21.09 9.23 -4.27
CA VAL A 117 -20.17 8.70 -3.26
C VAL A 117 -18.89 8.19 -3.92
N GLU A 118 -19.00 7.42 -4.99
CA GLU A 118 -17.83 6.89 -5.73
C GLU A 118 -16.98 8.02 -6.31
N LYS A 119 -17.61 9.03 -6.90
CA LYS A 119 -16.90 10.21 -7.42
C LYS A 119 -16.16 10.95 -6.31
N LYS A 120 -16.81 11.12 -5.15
CA LYS A 120 -16.21 11.77 -3.99
C LYS A 120 -15.01 10.98 -3.47
N LEU A 121 -15.15 9.66 -3.34
CA LEU A 121 -14.06 8.77 -2.91
C LEU A 121 -12.87 8.83 -3.89
N ALA A 122 -13.15 8.77 -5.19
CA ALA A 122 -12.10 8.82 -6.22
C ALA A 122 -11.30 10.12 -6.17
N LYS A 123 -11.97 11.24 -5.89
CA LYS A 123 -11.36 12.58 -5.90
C LYS A 123 -10.86 13.02 -4.53
N SER A 124 -11.12 12.27 -3.46
CA SER A 124 -10.74 12.68 -2.12
C SER A 124 -9.23 12.68 -1.95
N LYS A 125 -8.67 13.84 -1.68
CA LYS A 125 -7.31 14.00 -1.20
C LYS A 125 -7.39 14.00 0.32
N GLY A 126 -7.61 12.83 0.90
CA GLY A 126 -7.68 12.70 2.34
C GLY A 126 -6.37 13.15 2.96
N LYS A 127 -6.45 14.04 3.95
CA LYS A 127 -5.27 14.41 4.75
C LYS A 127 -4.91 13.16 5.57
N LYS A 128 -3.86 12.48 5.19
CA LYS A 128 -3.42 11.27 5.88
C LYS A 128 -2.74 11.68 7.18
N THR A 129 -3.32 11.27 8.30
CA THR A 129 -2.72 11.50 9.61
C THR A 129 -1.44 10.66 9.71
N LYS A 130 -0.38 11.31 10.15
CA LYS A 130 0.94 10.68 10.32
C LYS A 130 1.21 10.50 11.81
N PHE A 131 1.59 9.29 12.19
CA PHE A 131 1.90 8.94 13.57
C PHE A 131 3.33 8.45 13.69
N ILE A 132 3.96 8.79 14.82
CA ILE A 132 5.14 8.09 15.32
C ILE A 132 4.65 7.24 16.50
N LEU A 133 4.82 5.94 16.39
CA LEU A 133 4.43 4.97 17.42
C LEU A 133 5.68 4.54 18.18
N ILE A 134 5.69 4.68 19.50
CA ILE A 134 6.83 4.35 20.36
C ILE A 134 6.36 3.30 21.37
N ALA A 135 6.79 2.05 21.17
CA ALA A 135 6.55 0.97 22.11
C ALA A 135 7.78 0.85 23.00
N ILE A 136 7.67 1.18 24.29
CA ILE A 136 8.85 1.27 25.16
C ILE A 136 8.63 0.56 26.50
N ASP A 137 9.66 -0.18 26.94
CA ASP A 137 9.79 -0.68 28.32
C ASP A 137 11.21 -0.43 28.82
N THR A 138 11.59 -1.05 29.95
CA THR A 138 12.92 -0.84 30.53
C THR A 138 14.04 -1.51 29.73
N GLY A 139 13.70 -2.50 28.90
CA GLY A 139 14.68 -3.31 28.15
C GLY A 139 14.87 -2.87 26.72
N ASP A 140 13.79 -2.47 26.05
CA ASP A 140 13.86 -2.14 24.63
C ASP A 140 12.82 -1.11 24.20
N CYS A 141 12.98 -0.64 22.96
CA CYS A 141 12.08 0.31 22.32
C CYS A 141 11.93 0.00 20.85
N GLY A 142 10.68 -0.14 20.43
CA GLY A 142 10.33 -0.22 19.00
C GLY A 142 9.73 1.11 18.54
N ILE A 143 10.14 1.58 17.37
CA ILE A 143 9.64 2.81 16.78
C ILE A 143 9.05 2.49 15.41
N GLY A 144 7.84 2.98 15.15
CA GLY A 144 7.19 2.86 13.86
C GLY A 144 6.68 4.19 13.34
N ARG A 145 6.74 4.39 12.03
CA ARG A 145 6.08 5.50 11.36
C ARG A 145 4.82 4.96 10.70
N LEU A 146 3.68 5.52 11.04
CA LEU A 146 2.40 5.14 10.45
C LEU A 146 1.84 6.31 9.66
N LYS A 147 1.62 6.12 8.36
CA LYS A 147 0.97 7.08 7.49
C LYS A 147 -0.23 6.39 6.85
N GLY A 148 -1.42 6.80 7.22
CA GLY A 148 -2.63 6.09 6.82
C GLY A 148 -2.60 4.66 7.36
N THR A 149 -2.59 3.66 6.49
CA THR A 149 -2.49 2.24 6.88
C THR A 149 -1.08 1.66 6.70
N HIS A 150 -0.13 2.46 6.18
CA HIS A 150 1.22 1.97 5.93
C HIS A 150 2.11 2.17 7.15
N LEU A 151 2.60 1.07 7.71
CA LEU A 151 3.49 1.04 8.88
C LEU A 151 4.92 0.71 8.44
N HIS A 152 5.84 1.62 8.74
CA HIS A 152 7.27 1.43 8.52
C HIS A 152 7.96 1.31 9.88
N LEU A 153 8.62 0.18 10.15
CA LEU A 153 9.30 -0.07 11.41
C LEU A 153 10.79 0.29 11.31
N LEU A 154 11.28 1.02 12.30
CA LEU A 154 12.71 1.27 12.46
C LEU A 154 13.35 0.09 13.20
N PRO A 155 14.69 -0.07 13.15
CA PRO A 155 15.36 -1.09 13.95
C PRO A 155 15.09 -0.89 15.44
N ASN A 156 14.87 -2.00 16.18
CA ASN A 156 14.65 -1.95 17.63
C ASN A 156 15.89 -1.42 18.34
N MET A 157 15.66 -0.70 19.44
CA MET A 157 16.70 -0.16 20.29
C MET A 157 16.68 -0.89 21.64
N TYR A 158 17.84 -1.14 22.21
CA TYR A 158 17.98 -1.89 23.45
C TYR A 158 18.71 -1.05 24.49
N SER A 159 18.20 -1.09 25.72
CA SER A 159 18.75 -0.29 26.83
C SER A 159 20.02 -0.88 27.41
N GLY A 160 20.26 -2.20 27.20
CA GLY A 160 21.35 -2.91 27.83
C GLY A 160 21.08 -3.31 29.31
N SER A 161 19.83 -3.11 29.77
CA SER A 161 19.47 -3.39 31.17
C SER A 161 19.36 -4.89 31.49
N SER A 162 19.34 -5.76 30.48
CA SER A 162 19.18 -7.21 30.65
C SER A 162 20.52 -7.94 30.62
N GLY A 163 21.24 -7.92 31.72
CA GLY A 163 22.44 -8.71 31.83
C GLY A 163 22.89 -8.85 33.29
N LYS A 164 22.96 -10.08 33.78
CA LYS A 164 23.33 -10.40 35.16
C LYS A 164 24.79 -10.03 35.53
N ARG A 165 25.57 -9.45 34.60
CA ARG A 165 27.03 -9.28 34.81
C ARG A 165 27.50 -7.84 34.94
N TYR A 166 26.64 -6.83 34.89
CA TYR A 166 27.11 -5.45 35.07
C TYR A 166 26.26 -4.70 36.08
N LYS A 167 26.79 -4.56 37.28
CA LYS A 167 26.33 -3.55 38.25
C LYS A 167 26.93 -2.18 37.90
N SER A 168 26.96 -1.85 36.63
CA SER A 168 27.23 -0.48 36.26
C SER A 168 25.90 0.28 36.31
N SER A 169 25.93 1.46 36.83
CA SER A 169 24.80 2.37 36.98
C SER A 169 24.01 2.48 35.68
N PHE A 170 22.98 1.69 35.50
CA PHE A 170 22.03 1.81 34.38
C PHE A 170 21.34 3.15 34.54
N LYS A 171 21.62 4.05 33.62
CA LYS A 171 20.94 5.35 33.56
C LYS A 171 19.92 5.29 32.46
N ILE A 172 18.67 5.20 32.86
CA ILE A 172 17.55 5.16 31.91
C ILE A 172 17.51 6.40 31.01
N GLU A 173 18.03 7.51 31.50
CA GLU A 173 18.08 8.77 30.77
C GLU A 173 18.91 8.65 29.48
N LYS A 174 20.03 7.92 29.54
CA LYS A 174 20.83 7.68 28.32
C LYS A 174 20.04 6.91 27.28
N PHE A 175 19.28 5.90 27.73
CA PHE A 175 18.40 5.15 26.82
C PHE A 175 17.34 6.06 26.22
N PHE A 176 16.74 6.93 27.03
CA PHE A 176 15.75 7.91 26.55
C PHE A 176 16.37 8.88 25.53
N ASP A 177 17.59 9.33 25.75
CA ASP A 177 18.31 10.21 24.80
C ASP A 177 18.54 9.49 23.47
N ASP A 178 18.92 8.21 23.51
CA ASP A 178 19.09 7.40 22.29
C ASP A 178 17.77 7.28 21.51
N VAL A 179 16.66 7.04 22.22
CA VAL A 179 15.33 6.96 21.62
C VAL A 179 14.92 8.31 21.01
N ILE A 180 15.16 9.42 21.71
CA ILE A 180 14.89 10.78 21.22
C ILE A 180 15.70 11.03 19.95
N GLY A 181 16.97 10.63 19.91
CA GLY A 181 17.80 10.77 18.74
C GLY A 181 17.24 10.05 17.52
N ALA A 182 16.75 8.81 17.73
CA ALA A 182 16.14 8.03 16.66
C ALA A 182 14.83 8.67 16.18
N ILE A 183 13.99 9.15 17.10
CA ILE A 183 12.72 9.82 16.76
C ILE A 183 13.01 11.11 15.98
N SER A 184 13.99 11.89 16.41
CA SER A 184 14.36 13.18 15.78
C SER A 184 14.77 13.01 14.33
N SER A 185 15.34 11.85 13.98
CA SER A 185 15.74 11.57 12.60
C SER A 185 14.57 11.32 11.66
N VAL A 186 13.37 10.99 12.17
CA VAL A 186 12.22 10.57 11.36
C VAL A 186 10.97 11.41 11.58
N VAL A 187 10.91 12.19 12.68
CA VAL A 187 9.71 12.99 13.00
C VAL A 187 9.56 14.17 12.04
N GLU A 188 8.33 14.41 11.62
CA GLU A 188 7.95 15.56 10.82
C GLU A 188 7.03 16.46 11.65
N LYS A 189 6.93 17.74 11.28
CA LYS A 189 6.16 18.75 12.01
C LYS A 189 4.71 18.35 12.32
N ASP A 190 4.09 17.60 11.40
CA ASP A 190 2.68 17.25 11.52
C ASP A 190 2.45 15.89 12.18
N ASN A 191 3.51 15.22 12.67
CA ASN A 191 3.35 13.90 13.27
C ASN A 191 2.70 14.00 14.65
N LEU A 192 1.76 13.08 14.90
CA LEU A 192 1.25 12.79 16.23
C LEU A 192 2.11 11.66 16.83
N VAL A 193 2.54 11.82 18.07
CA VAL A 193 3.40 10.83 18.73
C VAL A 193 2.57 10.09 19.77
N ILE A 194 2.58 8.75 19.69
CA ILE A 194 1.89 7.89 20.64
C ILE A 194 2.92 7.00 21.32
N VAL A 195 3.00 7.10 22.64
CA VAL A 195 3.91 6.29 23.48
C VAL A 195 3.08 5.26 24.22
N PHE A 196 3.46 3.99 24.13
CA PHE A 196 2.76 2.91 24.80
C PHE A 196 3.75 1.81 25.23
N GLY A 197 3.27 0.90 26.06
CA GLY A 197 4.09 -0.18 26.58
C GLY A 197 3.66 -0.61 27.99
N PRO A 198 4.21 -1.70 28.50
CA PRO A 198 3.90 -2.16 29.86
C PRO A 198 4.54 -1.27 30.93
N GLY A 199 3.98 -1.29 32.12
CA GLY A 199 4.55 -0.62 33.29
C GLY A 199 4.59 0.90 33.19
N GLU A 200 5.50 1.50 33.93
CA GLU A 200 5.62 2.94 34.13
C GLU A 200 6.64 3.62 33.19
N THR A 201 7.42 2.85 32.44
CA THR A 201 8.51 3.40 31.61
C THR A 201 7.96 4.38 30.56
N LYS A 202 6.80 4.09 29.97
CA LYS A 202 6.16 4.99 29.00
C LYS A 202 5.85 6.36 29.61
N LYS A 203 5.42 6.41 30.88
CA LYS A 203 5.14 7.67 31.59
C LYS A 203 6.44 8.41 31.90
N LYS A 204 7.46 7.70 32.36
CA LYS A 204 8.79 8.27 32.62
C LYS A 204 9.37 8.89 31.34
N PHE A 205 9.27 8.17 30.23
CA PHE A 205 9.73 8.65 28.93
C PHE A 205 8.96 9.89 28.51
N TYR A 206 7.62 9.85 28.59
CA TYR A 206 6.79 11.00 28.26
C TYR A 206 7.16 12.24 29.06
N ASN A 207 7.31 12.08 30.38
CA ASN A 207 7.70 13.19 31.26
C ASN A 207 9.09 13.72 30.95
N TYR A 208 10.02 12.83 30.58
CA TYR A 208 11.39 13.19 30.20
C TYR A 208 11.42 14.03 28.95
N VAL A 209 10.64 13.66 27.95
CA VAL A 209 10.56 14.38 26.66
C VAL A 209 9.82 15.72 26.85
N SER A 210 8.85 15.79 27.76
CA SER A 210 8.02 17.00 28.01
C SER A 210 8.68 18.04 28.90
N UNK A 211 9.56 17.38 29.45
CA UNK A 211 10.21 18.23 30.36
C UNK A 211 11.10 19.09 29.79
#